data_3933d01d91369dedbf72fa14e78d69ba
#
_entry.id   3933d01d91369dedbf72fa14e78d69ba
#
_cell.length_a   1.000
_cell.length_b   1.000
_cell.length_c   1.000
_cell.angle_alpha   90.00
_cell.angle_beta   90.00
_cell.angle_gamma   90.00
#
_symmetry.space_group_name_H-M   'P 1'
#
loop_
_entity.id
_entity.type
_entity.pdbx_description
1 polymer ?
#
loop_
_entity_poly.entity_id
_entity_poly.type
_entity_poly.pdbx_seq_one_letter_code
_entity_poly.pdbx_strand_id
1 'polypeptide(L)'
;RRSWKIQKGNEDLLCITSSQVIPSSEEITVRNVDRNQFEMQIYPADSRWKVREGISVKKRKQGEFQVIRFEVPAVPLQVSCRKEQNPDSYVPQQPVYPEDNRLKETPESCPGPQYFVNFKPVPSSLYYAVSVPQLPVSVKNAYLMIDYTGDTGALYNKGALIADDYYWGGPMMFDTGRMKRQGSQEYLLQIIPFAPEVNIYLDPSVRKKLELSSQGVRSIRIAPVYDVKF
;
A
#
# COMPACT_ATOMS: atom_id res chain seq x y z
N ARG A 1 10.59 -9.95 13.79
CA ARG A 1 11.53 -10.35 12.73
C ARG A 1 11.06 -11.64 12.10
N ARG A 2 11.32 -11.82 10.79
CA ARG A 2 11.03 -13.05 10.04
C ARG A 2 12.36 -13.65 9.57
N SER A 3 12.41 -14.97 9.41
CA SER A 3 13.54 -15.68 8.85
C SER A 3 13.22 -16.19 7.45
N TRP A 4 14.23 -16.13 6.58
CA TRP A 4 14.13 -16.51 5.17
C TRP A 4 15.31 -17.40 4.83
N LYS A 5 15.02 -18.63 4.39
CA LYS A 5 16.05 -19.48 3.76
C LYS A 5 16.11 -19.12 2.28
N ILE A 6 17.30 -18.78 1.79
CA ILE A 6 17.53 -18.33 0.43
C ILE A 6 18.66 -19.13 -0.15
N GLN A 7 18.50 -19.63 -1.36
CA GLN A 7 19.58 -20.24 -2.13
C GLN A 7 20.10 -19.21 -3.15
N LYS A 8 21.40 -18.96 -3.12
CA LYS A 8 22.09 -18.11 -4.10
C LYS A 8 23.24 -18.88 -4.72
N GLY A 9 23.08 -19.31 -5.97
CA GLY A 9 24.00 -20.26 -6.57
C GLY A 9 24.01 -21.57 -5.77
N ASN A 10 25.21 -21.97 -5.29
CA ASN A 10 25.38 -23.16 -4.48
C ASN A 10 25.39 -22.88 -2.96
N GLU A 11 25.12 -21.65 -2.54
CA GLU A 11 25.15 -21.26 -1.13
C GLU A 11 23.74 -21.18 -0.55
N ASP A 12 23.53 -21.86 0.58
CA ASP A 12 22.32 -21.71 1.40
C ASP A 12 22.54 -20.59 2.43
N LEU A 13 21.64 -19.64 2.43
CA LEU A 13 21.71 -18.44 3.27
C LEU A 13 20.48 -18.36 4.17
N LEU A 14 20.71 -17.97 5.43
CA LEU A 14 19.63 -17.59 6.35
C LEU A 14 19.63 -16.09 6.54
N CYS A 15 18.53 -15.44 6.14
CA CYS A 15 18.31 -14.01 6.34
C CYS A 15 17.28 -13.79 7.44
N ILE A 16 17.57 -12.92 8.41
CA ILE A 16 16.65 -12.53 9.48
C ILE A 16 16.45 -11.02 9.41
N THR A 17 15.22 -10.59 9.13
CA THR A 17 14.87 -9.17 9.01
C THR A 17 13.41 -8.93 9.32
N SER A 18 13.02 -7.68 9.55
CA SER A 18 11.61 -7.23 9.56
C SER A 18 11.10 -6.83 8.18
N SER A 19 12.01 -6.68 7.20
CA SER A 19 11.71 -6.34 5.82
C SER A 19 11.25 -7.56 5.03
N GLN A 20 10.62 -7.34 3.89
CA GLN A 20 10.31 -8.39 2.94
C GLN A 20 11.56 -8.78 2.16
N VAL A 21 11.81 -10.08 2.00
CA VAL A 21 12.89 -10.60 1.16
C VAL A 21 12.27 -11.24 -0.07
N ILE A 22 12.72 -10.79 -1.24
CA ILE A 22 12.24 -11.24 -2.56
C ILE A 22 13.45 -11.84 -3.30
N PRO A 23 13.60 -13.17 -3.29
CA PRO A 23 14.66 -13.82 -4.03
C PRO A 23 14.32 -13.91 -5.52
N SER A 24 15.34 -13.77 -6.36
CA SER A 24 15.30 -14.16 -7.78
C SER A 24 16.52 -15.02 -8.10
N SER A 25 16.62 -15.52 -9.34
CA SER A 25 17.77 -16.30 -9.81
C SER A 25 19.08 -15.53 -9.78
N GLU A 26 19.03 -14.20 -9.94
CA GLU A 26 20.23 -13.36 -10.11
C GLU A 26 20.48 -12.43 -8.93
N GLU A 27 19.44 -12.02 -8.24
CA GLU A 27 19.54 -11.02 -7.17
C GLU A 27 18.56 -11.29 -6.02
N ILE A 28 18.88 -10.76 -4.86
CA ILE A 28 17.97 -10.72 -3.72
C ILE A 28 17.58 -9.28 -3.50
N THR A 29 16.28 -9.01 -3.45
CA THR A 29 15.76 -7.70 -3.11
C THR A 29 15.25 -7.71 -1.68
N VAL A 30 15.75 -6.80 -0.85
CA VAL A 30 15.18 -6.52 0.47
C VAL A 30 14.35 -5.26 0.39
N ARG A 31 13.06 -5.43 0.63
CA ARG A 31 12.05 -4.37 0.50
C ARG A 31 11.57 -3.92 1.87
N ASN A 32 11.59 -2.62 2.09
CA ASN A 32 10.97 -2.01 3.25
C ASN A 32 9.96 -0.93 2.82
N VAL A 33 8.83 -0.89 3.52
CA VAL A 33 7.81 0.12 3.32
C VAL A 33 7.95 1.16 4.42
N ASP A 34 7.98 2.45 4.07
CA ASP A 34 7.96 3.59 4.97
C ASP A 34 9.23 3.85 5.81
N ARG A 35 10.16 2.91 5.85
CA ARG A 35 11.40 3.08 6.60
C ARG A 35 12.58 3.06 5.66
N ASN A 36 13.30 4.17 5.58
CA ASN A 36 14.52 4.30 4.79
C ASN A 36 15.76 3.70 5.48
N GLN A 37 15.65 3.35 6.78
CA GLN A 37 16.68 2.64 7.53
C GLN A 37 16.13 1.28 8.00
N PHE A 38 16.86 0.22 7.69
CA PHE A 38 16.49 -1.13 8.09
C PHE A 38 17.72 -2.04 8.24
N GLU A 39 17.53 -3.16 8.91
CA GLU A 39 18.62 -4.08 9.26
C GLU A 39 18.27 -5.50 8.82
N MET A 40 19.28 -6.21 8.36
CA MET A 40 19.23 -7.63 8.04
C MET A 40 20.40 -8.34 8.68
N GLN A 41 20.16 -9.54 9.20
CA GLN A 41 21.19 -10.48 9.65
C GLN A 41 21.30 -11.60 8.63
N ILE A 42 22.51 -11.94 8.24
CA ILE A 42 22.80 -13.00 7.26
C ILE A 42 23.73 -14.02 7.88
N TYR A 43 23.42 -15.29 7.69
CA TYR A 43 24.27 -16.42 8.02
C TYR A 43 24.60 -17.20 6.72
N PRO A 44 25.83 -17.63 6.51
CA PRO A 44 27.01 -17.36 7.32
C PRO A 44 27.54 -15.92 7.18
N ALA A 45 28.32 -15.47 8.19
CA ALA A 45 28.80 -14.09 8.28
C ALA A 45 29.84 -13.67 7.23
N ASP A 46 30.46 -14.60 6.58
CA ASP A 46 31.51 -14.42 5.55
C ASP A 46 30.93 -14.33 4.13
N SER A 47 29.62 -14.42 3.99
CA SER A 47 28.92 -14.26 2.69
C SER A 47 29.28 -12.93 2.03
N ARG A 48 29.70 -12.99 0.77
CA ARG A 48 30.11 -11.81 0.01
C ARG A 48 28.92 -11.14 -0.65
N TRP A 49 28.53 -9.98 -0.13
CA TRP A 49 27.43 -9.18 -0.64
C TRP A 49 27.90 -7.84 -1.19
N LYS A 50 27.51 -7.56 -2.40
CA LYS A 50 27.67 -6.23 -3.01
C LYS A 50 26.29 -5.58 -3.09
N VAL A 51 26.14 -4.43 -2.47
CA VAL A 51 24.93 -3.59 -2.57
C VAL A 51 25.12 -2.63 -3.73
N ARG A 52 24.07 -2.38 -4.47
CA ARG A 52 24.10 -1.38 -5.57
C ARG A 52 24.46 0.01 -5.05
N GLU A 53 25.05 0.82 -5.91
CA GLU A 53 25.46 2.19 -5.61
C GLU A 53 24.31 3.08 -5.10
N GLY A 54 24.63 4.10 -4.33
CA GLY A 54 23.69 5.09 -3.82
C GLY A 54 23.03 4.74 -2.47
N ILE A 55 23.42 3.61 -1.85
CA ILE A 55 22.89 3.16 -0.56
C ILE A 55 24.03 3.13 0.47
N SER A 56 23.84 3.79 1.60
CA SER A 56 24.77 3.69 2.72
C SER A 56 24.62 2.36 3.41
N VAL A 57 25.74 1.64 3.59
CA VAL A 57 25.77 0.30 4.17
C VAL A 57 26.78 0.24 5.30
N LYS A 58 26.30 -0.16 6.49
CA LYS A 58 27.18 -0.46 7.63
C LYS A 58 27.10 -1.97 7.91
N LYS A 59 28.27 -2.63 7.96
CA LYS A 59 28.38 -4.07 8.23
C LYS A 59 29.10 -4.30 9.54
N ARG A 60 28.63 -5.25 10.33
CA ARG A 60 29.32 -5.74 11.54
C ARG A 60 29.13 -7.24 11.68
N LYS A 61 30.12 -7.93 12.23
CA LYS A 61 29.98 -9.34 12.60
C LYS A 61 29.39 -9.46 14.01
N GLN A 62 28.46 -10.38 14.18
CA GLN A 62 27.82 -10.68 15.46
C GLN A 62 27.65 -12.19 15.58
N GLY A 63 28.64 -12.85 16.25
CA GLY A 63 28.75 -14.31 16.26
C GLY A 63 28.93 -14.84 14.84
N GLU A 64 28.11 -15.80 14.49
CA GLU A 64 28.09 -16.43 13.16
C GLU A 64 27.32 -15.63 12.11
N PHE A 65 26.73 -14.48 12.48
CA PHE A 65 25.95 -13.62 11.58
C PHE A 65 26.72 -12.37 11.16
N GLN A 66 26.49 -11.95 9.93
CA GLN A 66 26.80 -10.60 9.48
C GLN A 66 25.53 -9.74 9.62
N VAL A 67 25.62 -8.67 10.41
CA VAL A 67 24.55 -7.67 10.54
C VAL A 67 24.81 -6.57 9.55
N ILE A 68 23.86 -6.32 8.66
CA ILE A 68 23.92 -5.28 7.63
C ILE A 68 22.83 -4.27 7.91
N ARG A 69 23.22 -3.02 8.09
CA ARG A 69 22.30 -1.88 8.20
C ARG A 69 22.34 -1.07 6.93
N PHE A 70 21.17 -0.82 6.36
CA PHE A 70 20.97 -0.03 5.17
C PHE A 70 20.39 1.32 5.53
N GLU A 71 20.83 2.34 4.81
CA GLU A 71 20.25 3.67 4.86
C GLU A 71 20.08 4.16 3.42
N VAL A 72 18.83 4.19 2.97
CA VAL A 72 18.43 4.70 1.66
C VAL A 72 18.08 6.18 1.82
N PRO A 73 18.43 7.09 0.88
CA PRO A 73 18.02 8.47 0.96
C PRO A 73 16.50 8.60 1.18
N ALA A 74 16.10 9.32 2.21
CA ALA A 74 14.69 9.56 2.51
C ALA A 74 14.07 10.47 1.44
N VAL A 75 12.84 10.13 1.02
CA VAL A 75 12.08 10.95 0.09
C VAL A 75 10.84 11.47 0.82
N PRO A 76 10.76 12.79 1.08
CA PRO A 76 9.58 13.39 1.69
C PRO A 76 8.44 13.41 0.67
N LEU A 77 7.33 12.76 1.01
CA LEU A 77 6.10 12.73 0.23
C LEU A 77 4.96 13.28 1.07
N GLN A 78 4.31 14.31 0.57
CA GLN A 78 3.17 14.93 1.25
C GLN A 78 1.90 14.65 0.46
N VAL A 79 0.86 14.21 1.14
CA VAL A 79 -0.49 14.04 0.61
C VAL A 79 -1.38 15.07 1.27
N SER A 80 -2.30 15.66 0.51
CA SER A 80 -3.36 16.49 1.07
C SER A 80 -4.67 15.71 1.14
N CYS A 81 -5.42 15.96 2.21
CA CYS A 81 -6.74 15.38 2.43
C CYS A 81 -7.63 16.44 3.04
N ARG A 82 -8.74 16.74 2.38
CA ARG A 82 -9.72 17.72 2.87
C ARG A 82 -11.13 17.12 2.81
N LYS A 83 -11.97 17.47 3.76
CA LYS A 83 -13.36 17.05 3.75
C LYS A 83 -14.07 17.62 2.50
N GLU A 84 -14.78 16.77 1.79
CA GLU A 84 -15.54 17.16 0.60
C GLU A 84 -17.01 17.33 0.95
N GLN A 85 -17.58 18.46 0.58
CA GLN A 85 -18.98 18.80 0.90
C GLN A 85 -19.92 18.60 -0.29
N ASN A 86 -19.36 18.56 -1.51
CA ASN A 86 -20.15 18.40 -2.73
C ASN A 86 -19.71 17.14 -3.49
N PRO A 87 -20.07 15.93 -3.02
CA PRO A 87 -19.67 14.69 -3.66
C PRO A 87 -20.33 14.48 -5.03
N ASP A 88 -21.47 15.16 -5.30
CA ASP A 88 -22.18 15.04 -6.57
C ASP A 88 -21.33 15.48 -7.77
N SER A 89 -20.38 16.36 -7.55
CA SER A 89 -19.43 16.80 -8.60
C SER A 89 -18.54 15.66 -9.12
N TYR A 90 -18.45 14.57 -8.40
CA TYR A 90 -17.66 13.39 -8.78
C TYR A 90 -18.47 12.31 -9.48
N VAL A 91 -19.80 12.48 -9.58
CA VAL A 91 -20.66 11.54 -10.33
C VAL A 91 -20.34 11.67 -11.82
N PRO A 92 -19.88 10.61 -12.49
CA PRO A 92 -19.57 10.69 -13.90
C PRO A 92 -20.85 10.83 -14.73
N GLN A 93 -20.84 11.73 -15.70
CA GLN A 93 -21.98 11.92 -16.62
C GLN A 93 -22.19 10.70 -17.53
N GLN A 94 -21.12 9.97 -17.81
CA GLN A 94 -21.14 8.71 -18.57
C GLN A 94 -20.38 7.65 -17.80
N PRO A 95 -20.70 6.35 -17.97
CA PRO A 95 -19.96 5.28 -17.34
C PRO A 95 -18.47 5.38 -17.65
N VAL A 96 -17.64 5.40 -16.61
CA VAL A 96 -16.18 5.41 -16.71
C VAL A 96 -15.69 4.00 -16.50
N TYR A 97 -14.89 3.52 -17.43
CA TYR A 97 -14.27 2.20 -17.36
C TYR A 97 -12.81 2.38 -16.97
N PRO A 98 -12.26 1.52 -16.08
CA PRO A 98 -10.84 1.52 -15.79
C PRO A 98 -10.03 1.30 -17.06
N GLU A 99 -8.94 2.06 -17.24
CA GLU A 99 -8.05 1.93 -18.41
C GLU A 99 -7.21 0.63 -18.38
N ASP A 100 -7.41 -0.24 -17.40
CA ASP A 100 -6.66 -1.50 -17.29
C ASP A 100 -7.12 -2.49 -18.37
N ASN A 101 -6.35 -2.53 -19.46
CA ASN A 101 -6.60 -3.41 -20.60
C ASN A 101 -6.66 -4.91 -20.24
N ARG A 102 -6.14 -5.31 -19.09
CA ARG A 102 -6.24 -6.69 -18.60
C ARG A 102 -7.67 -7.15 -18.32
N LEU A 103 -8.60 -6.20 -18.10
CA LEU A 103 -10.02 -6.51 -17.94
C LEU A 103 -10.76 -6.64 -19.30
N LYS A 104 -10.11 -6.25 -20.41
CA LYS A 104 -10.66 -6.43 -21.77
C LYS A 104 -10.46 -7.85 -22.31
N GLU A 105 -9.54 -8.59 -21.72
CA GLU A 105 -9.22 -9.98 -22.10
C GLU A 105 -9.84 -10.99 -21.13
N THR A 106 -11.08 -10.76 -20.66
CA THR A 106 -11.81 -11.82 -20.00
C THR A 106 -12.13 -12.90 -21.04
N PRO A 107 -11.76 -14.16 -20.78
CA PRO A 107 -12.13 -15.25 -21.67
C PRO A 107 -13.62 -15.24 -21.90
N GLU A 108 -14.06 -15.51 -23.12
CA GLU A 108 -15.50 -15.67 -23.48
C GLU A 108 -16.24 -16.68 -22.58
N SER A 109 -15.51 -17.49 -21.82
CA SER A 109 -16.01 -18.45 -20.84
C SER A 109 -16.51 -17.85 -19.52
N CYS A 110 -16.33 -16.54 -19.27
CA CYS A 110 -16.87 -15.86 -18.09
C CYS A 110 -17.91 -14.80 -18.51
N PRO A 111 -19.13 -15.19 -18.90
CA PRO A 111 -20.18 -14.26 -19.30
C PRO A 111 -20.89 -13.66 -18.08
N GLY A 112 -20.13 -13.09 -17.15
CA GLY A 112 -20.66 -12.25 -16.09
C GLY A 112 -20.63 -10.79 -16.55
N PRO A 113 -21.67 -9.98 -16.24
CA PRO A 113 -21.57 -8.55 -16.49
C PRO A 113 -20.36 -8.03 -15.73
N GLN A 114 -19.42 -7.37 -16.44
CA GLN A 114 -18.33 -6.65 -15.82
C GLN A 114 -18.93 -5.45 -15.11
N TYR A 115 -19.16 -5.58 -13.80
CA TYR A 115 -19.69 -4.50 -12.99
C TYR A 115 -18.55 -3.51 -12.70
N PHE A 116 -18.45 -2.49 -13.53
CA PHE A 116 -17.66 -1.32 -13.15
C PHE A 116 -18.48 -0.50 -12.16
N VAL A 117 -17.96 -0.34 -10.97
CA VAL A 117 -18.61 0.48 -9.97
C VAL A 117 -18.23 1.94 -10.21
N ASN A 118 -19.18 2.70 -10.74
CA ASN A 118 -19.06 4.14 -10.81
C ASN A 118 -19.51 4.77 -9.49
N PHE A 119 -18.88 5.90 -9.15
CA PHE A 119 -19.23 6.63 -7.95
C PHE A 119 -20.71 7.05 -7.96
N LYS A 120 -21.38 6.77 -6.86
CA LYS A 120 -22.70 7.29 -6.51
C LYS A 120 -22.68 7.72 -5.05
N PRO A 121 -23.18 8.92 -4.73
CA PRO A 121 -23.29 9.35 -3.34
C PRO A 121 -24.16 8.37 -2.52
N VAL A 122 -23.70 8.05 -1.33
CA VAL A 122 -24.47 7.23 -0.37
C VAL A 122 -24.83 8.13 0.82
N PRO A 123 -26.10 8.18 1.23
CA PRO A 123 -26.51 8.97 2.39
C PRO A 123 -25.67 8.66 3.62
N SER A 124 -25.40 9.67 4.44
CA SER A 124 -24.61 9.58 5.68
C SER A 124 -23.12 9.23 5.49
N SER A 125 -22.65 9.03 4.27
CA SER A 125 -21.21 8.82 4.02
C SER A 125 -20.40 10.09 4.25
N LEU A 126 -19.13 9.90 4.58
CA LEU A 126 -18.14 10.96 4.70
C LEU A 126 -17.25 10.97 3.46
N TYR A 127 -17.06 12.14 2.89
CA TYR A 127 -16.30 12.31 1.66
C TYR A 127 -15.07 13.16 1.88
N TYR A 128 -13.97 12.79 1.20
CA TYR A 128 -12.70 13.50 1.29
C TYR A 128 -12.07 13.60 -0.10
N ALA A 129 -11.67 14.80 -0.49
CA ALA A 129 -10.79 14.99 -1.63
C ALA A 129 -9.35 14.71 -1.21
N VAL A 130 -8.71 13.78 -1.90
CA VAL A 130 -7.35 13.34 -1.63
C VAL A 130 -6.47 13.66 -2.82
N SER A 131 -5.42 14.48 -2.61
CA SER A 131 -4.45 14.78 -3.64
C SER A 131 -3.13 14.10 -3.32
N VAL A 132 -2.69 13.23 -4.24
CA VAL A 132 -1.48 12.42 -4.13
C VAL A 132 -0.39 13.08 -4.98
N PRO A 133 0.81 13.36 -4.43
CA PRO A 133 1.88 13.99 -5.18
C PRO A 133 2.43 13.06 -6.27
N GLN A 134 2.98 13.65 -7.31
CA GLN A 134 3.77 12.90 -8.27
C GLN A 134 4.98 12.30 -7.57
N LEU A 135 5.18 10.99 -7.73
CA LEU A 135 6.34 10.34 -7.14
C LEU A 135 7.62 10.76 -7.90
N PRO A 136 8.69 11.14 -7.19
CA PRO A 136 9.99 11.34 -7.81
C PRO A 136 10.46 10.09 -8.55
N VAL A 137 11.30 10.27 -9.57
CA VAL A 137 11.86 9.16 -10.37
C VAL A 137 12.61 8.15 -9.50
N SER A 138 13.21 8.60 -8.40
CA SER A 138 13.92 7.76 -7.43
C SER A 138 12.99 6.83 -6.62
N VAL A 139 11.69 7.14 -6.53
CA VAL A 139 10.69 6.32 -5.83
C VAL A 139 9.94 5.48 -6.85
N LYS A 140 10.28 4.22 -6.93
CA LYS A 140 9.65 3.29 -7.89
C LYS A 140 8.21 2.97 -7.52
N ASN A 141 7.90 2.89 -6.24
CA ASN A 141 6.57 2.61 -5.72
C ASN A 141 6.36 3.23 -4.34
N ALA A 142 5.10 3.46 -3.97
CA ALA A 142 4.69 3.89 -2.65
C ALA A 142 3.28 3.35 -2.35
N TYR A 143 2.91 3.36 -1.08
CA TYR A 143 1.54 3.06 -0.66
C TYR A 143 0.89 4.32 -0.09
N LEU A 144 -0.32 4.63 -0.57
CA LEU A 144 -1.20 5.56 0.11
C LEU A 144 -1.81 4.81 1.30
N MET A 145 -1.52 5.28 2.51
CA MET A 145 -2.01 4.70 3.76
C MET A 145 -3.03 5.64 4.38
N ILE A 146 -4.23 5.14 4.60
CA ILE A 146 -5.36 5.89 5.15
C ILE A 146 -5.79 5.22 6.44
N ASP A 147 -5.53 5.88 7.57
CA ASP A 147 -6.05 5.47 8.86
C ASP A 147 -7.43 6.10 9.05
N TYR A 148 -8.45 5.26 9.07
CA TYR A 148 -9.85 5.68 9.17
C TYR A 148 -10.61 4.84 10.18
N THR A 149 -11.81 5.28 10.50
CA THR A 149 -12.81 4.51 11.26
C THR A 149 -14.12 4.59 10.48
N GLY A 150 -14.69 3.45 10.18
CA GLY A 150 -15.92 3.31 9.41
C GLY A 150 -16.18 1.84 9.09
N ASP A 151 -17.26 1.53 8.42
CA ASP A 151 -17.54 0.18 7.94
C ASP A 151 -16.67 -0.14 6.73
N THR A 152 -16.76 0.70 5.71
CA THR A 152 -16.00 0.57 4.48
C THR A 152 -15.35 1.87 4.06
N GLY A 153 -14.25 1.77 3.33
CA GLY A 153 -13.63 2.86 2.62
C GLY A 153 -13.49 2.55 1.14
N ALA A 154 -13.78 3.50 0.27
CA ALA A 154 -13.66 3.35 -1.17
C ALA A 154 -12.97 4.57 -1.79
N LEU A 155 -12.02 4.31 -2.68
CA LEU A 155 -11.27 5.34 -3.39
C LEU A 155 -11.67 5.38 -4.86
N TYR A 156 -12.06 6.55 -5.33
CA TYR A 156 -12.49 6.79 -6.70
C TYR A 156 -11.56 7.76 -7.42
N ASN A 157 -11.37 7.54 -8.72
CA ASN A 157 -10.71 8.48 -9.62
C ASN A 157 -11.66 8.83 -10.76
N LYS A 158 -11.95 10.10 -10.98
CA LYS A 158 -12.89 10.57 -12.01
C LYS A 158 -14.21 9.78 -12.03
N GLY A 159 -14.68 9.38 -10.86
CA GLY A 159 -15.92 8.62 -10.70
C GLY A 159 -15.79 7.09 -10.84
N ALA A 160 -14.66 6.55 -11.27
CA ALA A 160 -14.42 5.10 -11.29
C ALA A 160 -13.83 4.61 -9.97
N LEU A 161 -14.33 3.49 -9.45
CA LEU A 161 -13.76 2.81 -8.27
C LEU A 161 -12.36 2.29 -8.59
N ILE A 162 -11.39 2.69 -7.78
CA ILE A 162 -10.00 2.26 -7.89
C ILE A 162 -9.71 1.11 -6.95
N ALA A 163 -10.14 1.26 -5.70
CA ALA A 163 -10.00 0.27 -4.66
C ALA A 163 -10.99 0.54 -3.53
N ASP A 164 -11.34 -0.50 -2.81
CA ASP A 164 -12.15 -0.47 -1.62
C ASP A 164 -11.56 -1.39 -0.56
N ASP A 165 -11.98 -1.20 0.69
CA ASP A 165 -11.55 -2.00 1.82
C ASP A 165 -12.64 -2.00 2.90
N TYR A 166 -12.84 -3.16 3.54
CA TYR A 166 -13.61 -3.27 4.75
C TYR A 166 -12.73 -3.00 5.96
N TYR A 167 -13.26 -2.25 6.93
CA TYR A 167 -12.49 -1.91 8.12
C TYR A 167 -12.18 -3.15 8.97
N TRP A 168 -10.90 -3.44 9.10
CA TRP A 168 -10.37 -4.57 9.87
C TRP A 168 -9.59 -4.14 11.12
N GLY A 169 -9.65 -2.85 11.49
CA GLY A 169 -8.94 -2.30 12.65
C GLY A 169 -7.58 -1.67 12.34
N GLY A 170 -7.09 -1.80 11.11
CA GLY A 170 -5.86 -1.21 10.60
C GLY A 170 -6.08 -0.20 9.50
N PRO A 171 -5.01 0.42 8.97
CA PRO A 171 -5.10 1.35 7.86
C PRO A 171 -5.40 0.62 6.55
N MET A 172 -6.18 1.25 5.71
CA MET A 172 -6.34 0.93 4.31
C MET A 172 -5.05 1.27 3.54
N MET A 173 -4.62 0.40 2.62
CA MET A 173 -3.35 0.57 1.90
C MET A 173 -3.56 0.41 0.39
N PHE A 174 -3.25 1.46 -0.38
CA PHE A 174 -3.34 1.44 -1.83
C PHE A 174 -1.97 1.57 -2.49
N ASP A 175 -1.69 0.71 -3.46
CA ASP A 175 -0.50 0.79 -4.29
C ASP A 175 -0.59 1.97 -5.26
N THR A 176 0.27 2.98 -5.07
CA THR A 176 0.28 4.17 -5.94
C THR A 176 0.74 3.86 -7.37
N GLY A 177 1.40 2.72 -7.61
CA GLY A 177 1.74 2.26 -8.95
C GLY A 177 0.51 1.97 -9.79
N ARG A 178 -0.58 1.48 -9.18
CA ARG A 178 -1.88 1.31 -9.83
C ARG A 178 -2.57 2.65 -10.09
N MET A 179 -2.41 3.61 -9.18
CA MET A 179 -3.00 4.95 -9.28
C MET A 179 -2.37 5.78 -10.42
N LYS A 180 -1.06 5.65 -10.65
CA LYS A 180 -0.34 6.40 -11.70
C LYS A 180 -0.87 6.18 -13.12
N ARG A 181 -1.41 5.01 -13.41
CA ARG A 181 -1.90 4.64 -14.74
C ARG A 181 -3.12 5.44 -15.18
N GLN A 182 -3.74 6.17 -14.28
CA GLN A 182 -5.01 6.87 -14.53
C GLN A 182 -4.86 8.39 -14.71
N GLY A 183 -3.65 8.91 -14.75
CA GLY A 183 -3.33 10.29 -15.16
C GLY A 183 -3.79 11.41 -14.22
N SER A 184 -4.65 11.14 -13.25
CA SER A 184 -5.09 12.11 -12.24
C SER A 184 -4.39 11.85 -10.92
N GLN A 185 -4.09 12.93 -10.20
CA GLN A 185 -3.54 12.89 -8.84
C GLN A 185 -4.61 13.23 -7.78
N GLU A 186 -5.84 13.49 -8.22
CA GLU A 186 -6.98 13.80 -7.34
C GLU A 186 -7.94 12.62 -7.29
N TYR A 187 -8.31 12.25 -6.08
CA TYR A 187 -9.17 11.11 -5.77
C TYR A 187 -10.28 11.55 -4.83
N LEU A 188 -11.43 10.92 -4.94
CA LEU A 188 -12.48 10.98 -3.94
C LEU A 188 -12.40 9.76 -3.05
N LEU A 189 -12.25 9.97 -1.75
CA LEU A 189 -12.35 8.93 -0.73
C LEU A 189 -13.73 9.02 -0.10
N GLN A 190 -14.47 7.92 -0.12
CA GLN A 190 -15.73 7.73 0.57
C GLN A 190 -15.50 6.82 1.78
N ILE A 191 -15.98 7.21 2.94
CA ILE A 191 -16.05 6.38 4.14
C ILE A 191 -17.53 6.20 4.48
N ILE A 192 -17.97 4.95 4.50
CA ILE A 192 -19.31 4.59 5.00
C ILE A 192 -19.18 4.38 6.50
N PRO A 193 -19.91 5.16 7.32
CA PRO A 193 -19.87 4.99 8.77
C PRO A 193 -20.38 3.63 9.20
N PHE A 194 -19.82 3.12 10.28
CA PHE A 194 -20.31 1.89 10.91
C PHE A 194 -21.70 2.13 11.52
N ALA A 195 -22.63 1.24 11.22
CA ALA A 195 -23.98 1.22 11.76
C ALA A 195 -24.10 0.04 12.76
N PRO A 196 -24.15 0.32 14.08
CA PRO A 196 -24.13 -0.73 15.13
C PRO A 196 -25.30 -1.71 15.06
N GLU A 197 -26.42 -1.26 14.48
CA GLU A 197 -27.64 -2.05 14.29
C GLU A 197 -27.52 -3.11 13.20
N VAL A 198 -26.53 -3.01 12.32
CA VAL A 198 -26.30 -3.99 11.27
C VAL A 198 -25.63 -5.21 11.87
N ASN A 199 -26.28 -6.37 11.68
CA ASN A 199 -25.79 -7.64 12.22
C ASN A 199 -24.71 -8.23 11.29
N ILE A 200 -23.49 -7.70 11.39
CA ILE A 200 -22.31 -8.27 10.70
C ILE A 200 -21.36 -8.86 11.74
N TYR A 201 -20.71 -9.94 11.39
CA TYR A 201 -19.66 -10.51 12.23
C TYR A 201 -18.41 -9.67 12.12
N LEU A 202 -17.96 -9.14 13.26
CA LEU A 202 -16.67 -8.43 13.41
C LEU A 202 -15.93 -9.01 14.59
N ASP A 203 -14.60 -9.03 14.51
CA ASP A 203 -13.78 -9.30 15.68
C ASP A 203 -14.19 -8.36 16.83
N PRO A 204 -14.38 -8.86 18.05
CA PRO A 204 -14.83 -8.03 19.17
C PRO A 204 -13.97 -6.80 19.44
N SER A 205 -12.66 -6.89 19.21
CA SER A 205 -11.74 -5.77 19.39
C SER A 205 -11.93 -4.70 18.31
N VAL A 206 -12.21 -5.10 17.08
CA VAL A 206 -12.51 -4.21 15.96
C VAL A 206 -13.87 -3.53 16.18
N ARG A 207 -14.90 -4.30 16.55
CA ARG A 207 -16.22 -3.77 16.86
C ARG A 207 -16.18 -2.72 17.96
N LYS A 208 -15.50 -3.03 19.06
CA LYS A 208 -15.33 -2.08 20.17
C LYS A 208 -14.65 -0.78 19.73
N LYS A 209 -13.63 -0.89 18.86
CA LYS A 209 -12.93 0.27 18.30
C LYS A 209 -13.86 1.12 17.43
N LEU A 210 -14.71 0.49 16.60
CA LEU A 210 -15.69 1.18 15.75
C LEU A 210 -16.74 1.94 16.60
N GLU A 211 -17.24 1.32 17.64
CA GLU A 211 -18.27 1.91 18.54
C GLU A 211 -17.73 3.09 19.36
N LEU A 212 -16.46 3.05 19.76
CA LEU A 212 -15.86 4.06 20.64
C LEU A 212 -15.12 5.19 19.90
N SER A 213 -14.87 5.06 18.61
CA SER A 213 -14.09 6.03 17.84
C SER A 213 -14.97 6.92 16.98
N SER A 214 -14.53 8.18 16.78
CA SER A 214 -15.13 9.06 15.79
C SER A 214 -14.97 8.46 14.40
N GLN A 215 -16.05 8.46 13.61
CA GLN A 215 -16.04 7.95 12.24
C GLN A 215 -15.35 8.92 11.29
N GLY A 216 -14.64 8.39 10.32
CA GLY A 216 -13.95 9.14 9.26
C GLY A 216 -12.44 8.96 9.24
N VAL A 217 -11.77 9.80 8.45
CA VAL A 217 -10.29 9.76 8.30
C VAL A 217 -9.62 10.37 9.53
N ARG A 218 -8.70 9.63 10.13
CA ARG A 218 -7.84 10.05 11.24
C ARG A 218 -6.51 10.61 10.77
N SER A 219 -5.90 9.92 9.83
CA SER A 219 -4.66 10.36 9.19
C SER A 219 -4.51 9.76 7.80
N ILE A 220 -3.75 10.47 6.96
CA ILE A 220 -3.39 10.00 5.63
C ILE A 220 -1.92 10.30 5.37
N ARG A 221 -1.21 9.36 4.77
CA ARG A 221 0.20 9.53 4.42
C ARG A 221 0.58 8.65 3.24
N ILE A 222 1.72 8.98 2.62
CA ILE A 222 2.33 8.14 1.61
C ILE A 222 3.57 7.49 2.20
N ALA A 223 3.62 6.17 2.08
CA ALA A 223 4.72 5.34 2.54
C ALA A 223 5.56 4.89 1.34
N PRO A 224 6.73 5.48 1.09
CA PRO A 224 7.60 5.06 -0.01
C PRO A 224 8.11 3.64 0.20
N VAL A 225 8.31 2.93 -0.92
CA VAL A 225 8.90 1.58 -0.94
C VAL A 225 10.37 1.70 -1.27
N TYR A 226 11.20 1.22 -0.38
CA TYR A 226 12.65 1.20 -0.49
C TYR A 226 13.11 -0.23 -0.81
N ASP A 227 13.72 -0.41 -1.98
CA ASP A 227 14.28 -1.67 -2.44
C ASP A 227 15.80 -1.61 -2.41
N VAL A 228 16.42 -2.53 -1.68
CA VAL A 228 17.87 -2.75 -1.71
C VAL A 228 18.14 -4.07 -2.40
N LYS A 229 18.99 -4.05 -3.43
CA LYS A 229 19.35 -5.20 -4.25
C LYS A 229 20.79 -5.62 -3.99
N PHE A 230 21.00 -6.95 -4.00
CA PHE A 230 22.28 -7.60 -3.75
C PHE A 230 22.69 -8.51 -4.89
#